data_3691ca1fafc9600047f60ed7977d5ab1
#
_entry.id   3691ca1fafc9600047f60ed7977d5ab1
#
_cell.length_a   1.000
_cell.length_b   1.000
_cell.length_c   1.000
_cell.angle_alpha   90.00
_cell.angle_beta   90.00
_cell.angle_gamma   90.00
#
_symmetry.space_group_name_H-M   'P 1'
#
loop_
_entity.id
_entity.type
_entity.pdbx_description
1 polymer ?
#
loop_
_entity_poly.entity_id
_entity_poly.type
_entity_poly.pdbx_seq_one_letter_code
_entity_poly.pdbx_strand_id
1 'polypeptide(L)'
;MEQHTQAPVVGIIGAGLAGLVAANETHKLLPQATIKIYEAEDRIGGKLRTVAFEHGPVDMGAEAYLAKAQHATDFFTELGLADRLREPSGMPSMLYLPDGNGELKPLPRGTLMGIPAAAESVTHLVDEATARRIDEDHPVTWKAPTGLTQADASVADLVREVHGDQVLQRIVEPLLGGVYASSPELIGVRAALPRLAEQFDAMVAAGQTPRLTSAVKTVLTNNQSTYVADTDQPGAPKKPVFSTFAGGYADLYETLAEQSGAEIYIDAFISDINPAQNVQQGSGQWTIRGQGINDTVDALILAVPAPTAAALCSRSGVEALHQAATHLRTIPVASSTVVGLRLPEGGLPDYSGILVSRADNPTVQAKAFTFSSKKWPHIGSRPGDLVRVSYGRLDNTNPLAALTDIARADEDTLVDAALDDLHAVCGLDARTAGVEEIFVQRWYGGLPCYQVGHAERIATIDTSLQPLGTIALTGAWKHGVGVPAIIEDAQHAARHATRALTKS
;
A
#
# COMPACT_ATOMS: atom_id res chain seq x y z
N MET A 1 1.71 45.73 26.12
CA MET A 1 0.95 44.52 26.46
C MET A 1 1.34 43.52 25.39
N GLU A 2 2.33 42.65 25.68
CA GLU A 2 2.64 41.52 24.83
C GLU A 2 1.45 40.57 24.88
N GLN A 3 0.75 40.44 23.76
CA GLN A 3 -0.19 39.34 23.59
C GLN A 3 0.66 38.07 23.62
N HIS A 4 0.66 37.33 24.72
CA HIS A 4 1.08 35.93 24.74
C HIS A 4 0.11 35.18 23.82
N THR A 5 0.43 35.09 22.54
CA THR A 5 -0.25 34.17 21.63
C THR A 5 0.11 32.78 22.12
N GLN A 6 -0.87 32.06 22.64
CA GLN A 6 -0.73 30.68 23.07
C GLN A 6 -0.23 29.87 21.86
N ALA A 7 0.74 28.96 22.07
CA ALA A 7 1.25 28.11 21.00
C ALA A 7 0.09 27.31 20.37
N PRO A 8 0.01 27.21 19.04
CA PRO A 8 -1.08 26.50 18.38
C PRO A 8 -1.07 25.01 18.73
N VAL A 9 -2.25 24.42 18.78
CA VAL A 9 -2.46 22.99 19.06
C VAL A 9 -2.91 22.30 17.78
N VAL A 10 -2.18 21.25 17.35
CA VAL A 10 -2.54 20.44 16.18
C VAL A 10 -2.92 19.04 16.63
N GLY A 11 -4.16 18.64 16.33
CA GLY A 11 -4.67 17.30 16.62
C GLY A 11 -4.52 16.37 15.41
N ILE A 12 -4.07 15.15 15.63
CA ILE A 12 -3.93 14.11 14.60
C ILE A 12 -4.65 12.86 15.11
N ILE A 13 -5.58 12.33 14.32
CA ILE A 13 -6.28 11.08 14.65
C ILE A 13 -5.68 9.95 13.84
N GLY A 14 -5.08 8.97 14.54
CA GLY A 14 -4.36 7.82 13.99
C GLY A 14 -2.83 7.98 14.07
N ALA A 15 -2.16 7.03 14.75
CA ALA A 15 -0.69 6.94 14.87
C ALA A 15 -0.09 5.92 13.89
N GLY A 16 -0.72 5.67 12.74
CA GLY A 16 -0.12 4.95 11.62
C GLY A 16 0.94 5.81 10.91
N LEU A 17 1.58 5.26 9.87
CA LEU A 17 2.60 5.98 9.09
C LEU A 17 2.15 7.40 8.69
N ALA A 18 0.94 7.54 8.17
CA ALA A 18 0.44 8.84 7.72
C ALA A 18 0.36 9.86 8.86
N GLY A 19 -0.14 9.46 10.04
CA GLY A 19 -0.23 10.35 11.19
C GLY A 19 1.12 10.74 11.75
N LEU A 20 2.05 9.80 11.85
CA LEU A 20 3.41 10.05 12.34
C LEU A 20 4.22 10.94 11.38
N VAL A 21 4.09 10.73 10.07
CA VAL A 21 4.71 11.63 9.06
C VAL A 21 4.07 13.02 9.12
N ALA A 22 2.74 13.11 9.25
CA ALA A 22 2.06 14.40 9.38
C ALA A 22 2.50 15.15 10.64
N ALA A 23 2.72 14.45 11.76
CA ALA A 23 3.25 15.04 12.99
C ALA A 23 4.68 15.55 12.80
N ASN A 24 5.56 14.76 12.20
CA ASN A 24 6.94 15.17 11.90
C ASN A 24 6.98 16.41 10.98
N GLU A 25 6.19 16.42 9.91
CA GLU A 25 6.09 17.59 9.02
C GLU A 25 5.51 18.81 9.75
N THR A 26 4.50 18.62 10.61
CA THR A 26 3.93 19.69 11.44
C THR A 26 4.96 20.28 12.38
N HIS A 27 5.77 19.45 13.03
CA HIS A 27 6.86 19.89 13.91
C HIS A 27 7.89 20.75 13.16
N LYS A 28 8.26 20.35 11.94
CA LYS A 28 9.16 21.12 11.07
C LYS A 28 8.59 22.49 10.69
N LEU A 29 7.29 22.54 10.40
CA LEU A 29 6.60 23.78 9.98
C LEU A 29 6.30 24.71 11.14
N LEU A 30 5.98 24.17 12.31
CA LEU A 30 5.55 24.86 13.51
C LEU A 30 6.25 24.28 14.75
N PRO A 31 7.56 24.55 14.95
CA PRO A 31 8.32 23.95 16.06
C PRO A 31 7.79 24.28 17.46
N GLN A 32 7.01 25.39 17.59
CA GLN A 32 6.38 25.81 18.84
C GLN A 32 5.00 25.19 19.08
N ALA A 33 4.41 24.50 18.09
CA ALA A 33 3.07 23.93 18.23
C ALA A 33 3.07 22.74 19.21
N THR A 34 1.98 22.60 19.96
CA THR A 34 1.69 21.36 20.66
C THR A 34 1.02 20.40 19.69
N ILE A 35 1.63 19.25 19.46
CA ILE A 35 1.11 18.21 18.56
C ILE A 35 0.55 17.07 19.41
N LYS A 36 -0.72 16.71 19.20
CA LYS A 36 -1.39 15.62 19.91
C LYS A 36 -1.85 14.56 18.92
N ILE A 37 -1.42 13.32 19.12
CA ILE A 37 -1.83 12.17 18.31
C ILE A 37 -2.74 11.26 19.15
N TYR A 38 -3.88 10.87 18.59
CA TYR A 38 -4.84 9.97 19.23
C TYR A 38 -4.91 8.68 18.44
N GLU A 39 -4.50 7.57 19.05
CA GLU A 39 -4.49 6.23 18.47
C GLU A 39 -5.48 5.33 19.20
N ALA A 40 -6.34 4.66 18.42
CA ALA A 40 -7.38 3.81 18.99
C ALA A 40 -6.87 2.45 19.49
N GLU A 41 -5.74 1.98 18.93
CA GLU A 41 -5.08 0.74 19.35
C GLU A 41 -4.08 0.98 20.50
N ASP A 42 -3.57 -0.09 21.05
CA ASP A 42 -2.58 -0.11 22.14
C ASP A 42 -1.14 0.20 21.67
N ARG A 43 -0.96 0.51 20.40
CA ARG A 43 0.36 0.71 19.77
C ARG A 43 0.32 1.72 18.63
N ILE A 44 1.49 2.27 18.33
CA ILE A 44 1.75 3.08 17.12
C ILE A 44 2.13 2.22 15.91
N GLY A 45 2.27 2.85 14.75
CA GLY A 45 2.73 2.23 13.49
C GLY A 45 1.59 1.80 12.55
N GLY A 46 0.37 1.57 13.08
CA GLY A 46 -0.78 1.16 12.28
C GLY A 46 -0.49 -0.12 11.48
N LYS A 47 -0.45 -0.03 10.15
CA LYS A 47 -0.18 -1.17 9.24
C LYS A 47 1.31 -1.50 9.07
N LEU A 48 2.19 -0.74 9.66
CA LEU A 48 3.58 -1.11 9.92
C LEU A 48 3.61 -1.82 11.27
N ARG A 49 3.97 -3.08 11.29
CA ARG A 49 4.05 -3.86 12.51
C ARG A 49 5.27 -4.75 12.49
N THR A 50 6.24 -4.41 13.29
CA THR A 50 7.39 -5.24 13.58
C THR A 50 7.11 -6.00 14.88
N VAL A 51 7.34 -7.30 14.88
CA VAL A 51 7.16 -8.17 16.03
C VAL A 51 8.50 -8.82 16.42
N ALA A 52 8.65 -9.13 17.69
CA ALA A 52 9.83 -9.82 18.18
C ALA A 52 9.70 -11.31 17.91
N PHE A 53 10.64 -11.87 17.14
CA PHE A 53 10.95 -13.29 17.11
C PHE A 53 12.24 -13.53 17.91
N GLU A 54 12.50 -14.75 18.35
CA GLU A 54 13.64 -15.08 19.22
C GLU A 54 14.99 -14.56 18.67
N HIS A 55 15.18 -14.62 17.33
CA HIS A 55 16.43 -14.21 16.69
C HIS A 55 16.37 -12.84 16.04
N GLY A 56 15.40 -12.01 16.39
CA GLY A 56 15.30 -10.63 15.99
C GLY A 56 13.96 -10.22 15.38
N PRO A 57 13.79 -8.94 15.08
CA PRO A 57 12.53 -8.37 14.65
C PRO A 57 12.12 -8.85 13.24
N VAL A 58 10.80 -8.99 13.04
CA VAL A 58 10.16 -9.38 11.78
C VAL A 58 8.98 -8.49 11.49
N ASP A 59 8.87 -7.99 10.27
CA ASP A 59 7.72 -7.21 9.83
C ASP A 59 6.55 -8.11 9.44
N MET A 60 5.42 -7.95 10.12
CA MET A 60 4.17 -8.68 9.85
C MET A 60 3.13 -7.80 9.12
N GLY A 61 3.46 -6.56 8.83
CA GLY A 61 2.75 -5.63 7.96
C GLY A 61 3.44 -5.47 6.61
N ALA A 62 3.63 -4.23 6.16
CA ALA A 62 4.52 -3.93 5.06
C ALA A 62 5.95 -4.41 5.41
N GLU A 63 6.64 -5.01 4.44
CA GLU A 63 7.99 -5.54 4.63
C GLU A 63 9.05 -4.73 3.86
N ALA A 64 8.62 -4.04 2.80
CA ALA A 64 9.52 -3.30 1.92
C ALA A 64 8.84 -2.07 1.32
N TYR A 65 9.63 -1.10 0.92
CA TYR A 65 9.18 0.03 0.11
C TYR A 65 9.89 0.04 -1.25
N LEU A 66 9.30 0.75 -2.23
CA LEU A 66 9.91 0.96 -3.54
C LEU A 66 11.09 1.92 -3.41
N ALA A 67 12.32 1.40 -3.40
CA ALA A 67 13.56 2.18 -3.27
C ALA A 67 13.79 3.16 -4.45
N LYS A 68 13.06 2.94 -5.56
CA LYS A 68 13.02 3.84 -6.70
C LYS A 68 12.36 5.19 -6.39
N ALA A 69 11.52 5.29 -5.38
CA ALA A 69 10.93 6.54 -4.94
C ALA A 69 11.96 7.34 -4.14
N GLN A 70 12.80 8.12 -4.84
CA GLN A 70 13.93 8.84 -4.25
C GLN A 70 13.52 9.71 -3.07
N HIS A 71 12.37 10.42 -3.17
CA HIS A 71 11.86 11.26 -2.09
C HIS A 71 11.66 10.51 -0.75
N ALA A 72 11.29 9.21 -0.79
CA ALA A 72 11.18 8.43 0.43
C ALA A 72 12.55 8.08 1.01
N THR A 73 13.52 7.72 0.17
CA THR A 73 14.89 7.47 0.62
C THR A 73 15.53 8.74 1.18
N ASP A 74 15.30 9.90 0.57
CA ASP A 74 15.76 11.19 1.07
C ASP A 74 15.13 11.51 2.43
N PHE A 75 13.83 11.25 2.57
CA PHE A 75 13.11 11.41 3.83
C PHE A 75 13.69 10.53 4.95
N PHE A 76 13.98 9.26 4.65
CA PHE A 76 14.61 8.36 5.64
C PHE A 76 16.04 8.81 5.99
N THR A 77 16.76 9.35 5.04
CA THR A 77 18.10 9.93 5.27
C THR A 77 18.03 11.16 6.18
N GLU A 78 17.02 12.03 5.95
CA GLU A 78 16.77 13.19 6.81
C GLU A 78 16.41 12.79 8.25
N LEU A 79 15.68 11.67 8.43
CA LEU A 79 15.41 11.09 9.74
C LEU A 79 16.63 10.43 10.41
N GLY A 80 17.79 10.35 9.73
CA GLY A 80 18.99 9.69 10.24
C GLY A 80 18.95 8.16 10.11
N LEU A 81 18.08 7.61 9.25
CA LEU A 81 17.89 6.17 9.08
C LEU A 81 18.66 5.57 7.88
N ALA A 82 19.54 6.34 7.22
CA ALA A 82 20.26 5.87 6.03
C ALA A 82 21.06 4.57 6.31
N ASP A 83 21.73 4.48 7.44
CA ASP A 83 22.55 3.31 7.84
C ASP A 83 21.69 2.09 8.24
N ARG A 84 20.39 2.31 8.42
CA ARG A 84 19.43 1.24 8.76
C ARG A 84 18.83 0.59 7.52
N LEU A 85 18.98 1.19 6.34
CA LEU A 85 18.42 0.65 5.08
C LEU A 85 19.15 -0.64 4.67
N ARG A 86 18.39 -1.59 4.17
CA ARG A 86 18.88 -2.90 3.69
C ARG A 86 18.33 -3.20 2.31
N GLU A 87 19.19 -3.79 1.48
CA GLU A 87 18.89 -4.23 0.14
C GLU A 87 18.50 -5.72 0.12
N PRO A 88 17.67 -6.16 -0.83
CA PRO A 88 17.33 -7.57 -0.98
C PRO A 88 18.52 -8.35 -1.58
N SER A 89 18.50 -9.68 -1.39
CA SER A 89 19.53 -10.60 -1.87
C SER A 89 19.66 -10.65 -3.40
N GLY A 90 18.64 -10.20 -4.13
CA GLY A 90 18.57 -10.35 -5.59
C GLY A 90 18.10 -11.75 -6.05
N MET A 91 17.75 -12.64 -5.14
CA MET A 91 17.13 -13.92 -5.48
C MET A 91 15.85 -13.72 -6.29
N PRO A 92 15.54 -14.60 -7.27
CA PRO A 92 14.36 -14.49 -8.10
C PRO A 92 13.07 -14.67 -7.28
N SER A 93 12.00 -14.02 -7.72
CA SER A 93 10.64 -14.33 -7.30
C SER A 93 9.99 -15.27 -8.33
N MET A 94 9.10 -16.14 -7.86
CA MET A 94 8.45 -17.14 -8.70
C MET A 94 6.94 -16.91 -8.76
N LEU A 95 6.32 -17.47 -9.80
CA LEU A 95 4.88 -17.67 -9.92
C LEU A 95 4.58 -19.15 -9.73
N TYR A 96 3.62 -19.47 -8.90
CA TYR A 96 3.03 -20.81 -8.84
C TYR A 96 1.78 -20.84 -9.71
N LEU A 97 1.79 -21.67 -10.73
CA LEU A 97 0.67 -21.94 -11.63
C LEU A 97 0.03 -23.26 -11.20
N PRO A 98 -1.18 -23.22 -10.64
CA PRO A 98 -1.84 -24.44 -10.12
C PRO A 98 -2.40 -25.35 -11.23
N ASP A 99 -2.22 -25.00 -12.51
CA ASP A 99 -2.66 -25.80 -13.65
C ASP A 99 -1.97 -27.18 -13.67
N GLY A 100 -2.74 -28.24 -13.82
CA GLY A 100 -2.21 -29.61 -13.81
C GLY A 100 -1.68 -30.02 -12.43
N ASN A 101 -0.37 -30.33 -12.34
CA ASN A 101 0.29 -30.75 -11.09
C ASN A 101 0.88 -29.59 -10.28
N GLY A 102 0.65 -28.35 -10.70
CA GLY A 102 1.29 -27.18 -10.15
C GLY A 102 2.73 -26.98 -10.66
N GLU A 103 3.04 -25.82 -11.18
CA GLU A 103 4.36 -25.48 -11.71
C GLU A 103 4.87 -24.16 -11.15
N LEU A 104 6.16 -24.13 -10.79
CA LEU A 104 6.88 -22.90 -10.45
C LEU A 104 7.55 -22.35 -11.72
N LYS A 105 7.24 -21.10 -12.06
CA LYS A 105 7.84 -20.38 -13.18
C LYS A 105 8.48 -19.08 -12.68
N PRO A 106 9.58 -18.60 -13.29
CA PRO A 106 10.15 -17.30 -12.94
C PRO A 106 9.15 -16.17 -13.17
N LEU A 107 9.13 -15.18 -12.26
CA LEU A 107 8.36 -13.96 -12.47
C LEU A 107 8.90 -13.22 -13.72
N PRO A 108 8.03 -12.78 -14.65
CA PRO A 108 8.49 -12.14 -15.90
C PRO A 108 9.14 -10.79 -15.63
N ARG A 109 10.14 -10.45 -16.43
CA ARG A 109 10.78 -9.13 -16.44
C ARG A 109 10.26 -8.33 -17.62
N GLY A 110 10.40 -7.00 -17.58
CA GLY A 110 9.92 -6.14 -18.69
C GLY A 110 8.40 -6.04 -18.75
N THR A 111 7.74 -6.08 -17.59
CA THR A 111 6.30 -5.91 -17.44
C THR A 111 5.97 -4.74 -16.52
N LEU A 112 4.81 -4.15 -16.70
CA LEU A 112 4.23 -3.14 -15.78
C LEU A 112 3.12 -3.83 -14.97
N MET A 113 3.39 -4.16 -13.70
CA MET A 113 2.47 -4.94 -12.86
C MET A 113 1.95 -6.21 -13.55
N GLY A 114 2.85 -6.91 -14.28
CA GLY A 114 2.52 -8.12 -15.01
C GLY A 114 2.05 -7.91 -16.45
N ILE A 115 1.69 -6.70 -16.85
CA ILE A 115 1.31 -6.38 -18.24
C ILE A 115 2.57 -6.31 -19.09
N PRO A 116 2.75 -7.18 -20.12
CA PRO A 116 3.98 -7.27 -20.89
C PRO A 116 4.15 -6.11 -21.88
N ALA A 117 5.40 -5.68 -22.09
CA ALA A 117 5.80 -4.75 -23.14
C ALA A 117 6.15 -5.47 -24.46
N ALA A 118 6.26 -6.78 -24.47
CA ALA A 118 6.49 -7.65 -25.62
C ALA A 118 6.19 -9.10 -25.20
N ALA A 119 5.79 -9.92 -26.17
CA ALA A 119 5.50 -11.35 -25.92
C ALA A 119 6.71 -12.12 -25.38
N GLU A 120 7.93 -11.78 -25.84
CA GLU A 120 9.18 -12.42 -25.42
C GLU A 120 9.33 -12.51 -23.90
N SER A 121 8.85 -11.51 -23.17
CA SER A 121 8.96 -11.45 -21.70
C SER A 121 8.10 -12.48 -20.97
N VAL A 122 7.10 -13.07 -21.63
CA VAL A 122 6.08 -13.94 -21.01
C VAL A 122 5.87 -15.28 -21.73
N THR A 123 6.65 -15.63 -22.75
CA THR A 123 6.51 -16.88 -23.54
C THR A 123 6.56 -18.16 -22.71
N HIS A 124 7.20 -18.12 -21.53
CA HIS A 124 7.25 -19.24 -20.59
C HIS A 124 5.99 -19.38 -19.72
N LEU A 125 5.04 -18.43 -19.81
CA LEU A 125 3.82 -18.36 -19.00
C LEU A 125 2.54 -18.45 -19.82
N VAL A 126 2.60 -18.19 -21.12
CA VAL A 126 1.44 -18.15 -22.02
C VAL A 126 1.67 -19.02 -23.25
N ASP A 127 0.59 -19.42 -23.92
CA ASP A 127 0.66 -20.16 -25.17
C ASP A 127 1.05 -19.26 -26.35
N GLU A 128 1.36 -19.90 -27.49
CA GLU A 128 1.80 -19.22 -28.71
C GLU A 128 0.73 -18.28 -29.29
N ALA A 129 -0.56 -18.62 -29.13
CA ALA A 129 -1.65 -17.78 -29.61
C ALA A 129 -1.75 -16.50 -28.80
N THR A 130 -1.62 -16.58 -27.47
CA THR A 130 -1.58 -15.45 -26.58
C THR A 130 -0.32 -14.59 -26.81
N ALA A 131 0.85 -15.24 -27.04
CA ALA A 131 2.08 -14.50 -27.37
C ALA A 131 1.93 -13.67 -28.65
N ARG A 132 1.37 -14.26 -29.72
CA ARG A 132 1.09 -13.52 -30.98
C ARG A 132 0.14 -12.34 -30.73
N ARG A 133 -0.93 -12.55 -29.96
CA ARG A 133 -1.89 -11.50 -29.61
C ARG A 133 -1.27 -10.30 -28.89
N ILE A 134 -0.28 -10.53 -28.03
CA ILE A 134 0.48 -9.47 -27.37
C ILE A 134 1.25 -8.63 -28.39
N ASP A 135 1.93 -9.28 -29.34
CA ASP A 135 2.76 -8.59 -30.35
C ASP A 135 1.92 -7.89 -31.44
N GLU A 136 0.68 -8.32 -31.67
CA GLU A 136 -0.28 -7.63 -32.55
C GLU A 136 -0.68 -6.24 -32.03
N ASP A 137 -0.52 -6.01 -30.72
CA ASP A 137 -0.76 -4.73 -30.02
C ASP A 137 -2.10 -4.09 -30.39
N HIS A 138 -3.18 -4.76 -30.07
CA HIS A 138 -4.54 -4.34 -30.41
C HIS A 138 -4.90 -2.98 -29.78
N PRO A 139 -5.77 -2.17 -30.47
CA PRO A 139 -6.21 -0.89 -29.96
C PRO A 139 -7.01 -1.01 -28.67
N VAL A 140 -6.88 -0.01 -27.79
CA VAL A 140 -7.63 0.12 -26.53
C VAL A 140 -8.69 1.21 -26.69
N THR A 141 -9.89 0.94 -26.20
CA THR A 141 -10.94 1.96 -26.07
C THR A 141 -10.65 2.81 -24.83
N TRP A 142 -10.10 4.01 -25.04
CA TRP A 142 -9.78 4.94 -23.96
C TRP A 142 -10.28 6.33 -24.26
N LYS A 143 -10.80 7.02 -23.23
CA LYS A 143 -11.26 8.41 -23.34
C LYS A 143 -10.39 9.29 -22.44
N ALA A 144 -9.94 10.41 -23.00
CA ALA A 144 -9.25 11.41 -22.20
C ALA A 144 -10.16 12.05 -21.15
N PRO A 145 -9.61 12.56 -20.04
CA PRO A 145 -10.38 13.26 -19.01
C PRO A 145 -11.09 14.49 -19.58
N THR A 146 -12.32 14.74 -19.13
CA THR A 146 -13.08 15.97 -19.42
C THR A 146 -13.56 16.58 -18.11
N GLY A 147 -12.93 17.68 -17.70
CA GLY A 147 -13.19 18.28 -16.38
C GLY A 147 -12.81 17.34 -15.24
N LEU A 148 -13.71 17.16 -14.28
CA LEU A 148 -13.53 16.20 -13.18
C LEU A 148 -13.85 14.76 -13.58
N THR A 149 -14.57 14.55 -14.69
CA THR A 149 -14.94 13.20 -15.16
C THR A 149 -13.76 12.57 -15.87
N GLN A 150 -13.25 11.51 -15.28
CA GLN A 150 -12.15 10.72 -15.81
C GLN A 150 -12.68 9.36 -16.24
N ALA A 151 -12.77 9.12 -17.56
CA ALA A 151 -13.05 7.78 -18.03
C ALA A 151 -11.93 6.84 -17.53
N ASP A 152 -12.32 5.73 -16.93
CA ASP A 152 -11.44 4.73 -16.35
C ASP A 152 -11.96 3.34 -16.72
N ALA A 153 -11.14 2.34 -16.63
CA ALA A 153 -11.50 0.94 -16.89
C ALA A 153 -10.94 0.07 -15.78
N SER A 154 -11.49 -1.13 -15.58
CA SER A 154 -10.82 -2.09 -14.72
C SER A 154 -9.55 -2.62 -15.40
N VAL A 155 -8.56 -2.99 -14.59
CA VAL A 155 -7.34 -3.61 -15.12
C VAL A 155 -7.67 -4.93 -15.80
N ALA A 156 -8.64 -5.68 -15.25
CA ALA A 156 -9.06 -6.95 -15.84
C ALA A 156 -9.67 -6.76 -17.24
N ASP A 157 -10.59 -5.82 -17.40
CA ASP A 157 -11.22 -5.57 -18.70
C ASP A 157 -10.19 -5.13 -19.74
N LEU A 158 -9.29 -4.20 -19.36
CA LEU A 158 -8.23 -3.74 -20.24
C LEU A 158 -7.31 -4.89 -20.71
N VAL A 159 -6.84 -5.71 -19.77
CA VAL A 159 -5.89 -6.80 -20.10
C VAL A 159 -6.59 -7.92 -20.86
N ARG A 160 -7.80 -8.29 -20.45
CA ARG A 160 -8.60 -9.35 -21.10
C ARG A 160 -8.93 -8.99 -22.56
N GLU A 161 -9.36 -7.75 -22.79
CA GLU A 161 -9.69 -7.25 -24.12
C GLU A 161 -8.47 -7.30 -25.07
N VAL A 162 -7.29 -6.94 -24.58
CA VAL A 162 -6.11 -6.82 -25.45
C VAL A 162 -5.26 -8.07 -25.46
N HIS A 163 -4.87 -8.60 -24.29
CA HIS A 163 -3.93 -9.71 -24.17
C HIS A 163 -4.57 -11.07 -23.88
N GLY A 164 -5.84 -11.10 -23.42
CA GLY A 164 -6.57 -12.31 -23.10
C GLY A 164 -6.42 -12.79 -21.66
N ASP A 165 -7.17 -13.84 -21.32
CA ASP A 165 -7.30 -14.36 -19.95
C ASP A 165 -6.01 -14.97 -19.40
N GLN A 166 -5.16 -15.58 -20.24
CA GLN A 166 -3.91 -16.18 -19.74
C GLN A 166 -2.97 -15.13 -19.13
N VAL A 167 -2.81 -13.97 -19.77
CA VAL A 167 -2.02 -12.87 -19.21
C VAL A 167 -2.64 -12.35 -17.93
N LEU A 168 -3.96 -12.17 -17.94
CA LEU A 168 -4.69 -11.68 -16.76
C LEU A 168 -4.54 -12.64 -15.58
N GLN A 169 -4.92 -13.89 -15.72
CA GLN A 169 -5.03 -14.84 -14.62
C GLN A 169 -3.66 -15.34 -14.12
N ARG A 170 -2.72 -15.61 -15.04
CA ARG A 170 -1.44 -16.19 -14.68
C ARG A 170 -0.41 -15.17 -14.23
N ILE A 171 -0.52 -13.89 -14.67
CA ILE A 171 0.55 -12.92 -14.48
C ILE A 171 0.04 -11.67 -13.73
N VAL A 172 -0.98 -11.00 -14.27
CA VAL A 172 -1.44 -9.70 -13.74
C VAL A 172 -2.15 -9.86 -12.40
N GLU A 173 -3.03 -10.84 -12.29
CA GLU A 173 -3.82 -11.10 -11.09
C GLU A 173 -2.94 -11.44 -9.87
N PRO A 174 -1.94 -12.34 -9.93
CA PRO A 174 -1.06 -12.60 -8.80
C PRO A 174 -0.29 -11.37 -8.33
N LEU A 175 0.19 -10.55 -9.27
CA LEU A 175 0.94 -9.33 -8.97
C LEU A 175 0.06 -8.25 -8.31
N LEU A 176 -1.10 -7.96 -8.87
CA LEU A 176 -2.05 -7.00 -8.30
C LEU A 176 -2.65 -7.50 -6.98
N GLY A 177 -3.01 -8.78 -6.92
CA GLY A 177 -3.50 -9.41 -5.70
C GLY A 177 -2.49 -9.40 -4.57
N GLY A 178 -1.19 -9.54 -4.88
CA GLY A 178 -0.10 -9.39 -3.92
C GLY A 178 0.01 -7.99 -3.33
N VAL A 179 -0.21 -6.95 -4.14
CA VAL A 179 -0.08 -5.54 -3.73
C VAL A 179 -1.35 -4.99 -3.10
N TYR A 180 -2.51 -5.23 -3.73
CA TYR A 180 -3.78 -4.59 -3.35
C TYR A 180 -4.72 -5.51 -2.58
N ALA A 181 -4.42 -6.80 -2.47
CA ALA A 181 -5.32 -7.83 -1.93
C ALA A 181 -6.75 -7.72 -2.52
N SER A 182 -6.85 -7.36 -3.78
CA SER A 182 -8.11 -7.15 -4.51
C SER A 182 -8.01 -7.73 -5.90
N SER A 183 -9.13 -8.20 -6.43
CA SER A 183 -9.24 -8.73 -7.78
C SER A 183 -9.03 -7.62 -8.83
N PRO A 184 -8.34 -7.87 -9.97
CA PRO A 184 -8.16 -6.92 -11.07
C PRO A 184 -9.47 -6.39 -11.66
N GLU A 185 -10.58 -7.13 -11.52
CA GLU A 185 -11.93 -6.71 -11.91
C GLU A 185 -12.41 -5.47 -11.14
N LEU A 186 -11.92 -5.29 -9.91
CA LEU A 186 -12.28 -4.16 -9.06
C LEU A 186 -11.33 -2.97 -9.22
N ILE A 187 -10.10 -3.22 -9.64
CA ILE A 187 -9.01 -2.23 -9.63
C ILE A 187 -9.07 -1.36 -10.89
N GLY A 188 -9.19 -0.04 -10.70
CA GLY A 188 -9.15 0.95 -11.79
C GLY A 188 -7.74 1.22 -12.29
N VAL A 189 -7.59 1.35 -13.61
CA VAL A 189 -6.29 1.61 -14.26
C VAL A 189 -5.70 2.94 -13.80
N ARG A 190 -6.50 4.01 -13.71
CA ARG A 190 -6.01 5.34 -13.32
C ARG A 190 -5.41 5.37 -11.92
N ALA A 191 -5.99 4.65 -11.00
CA ALA A 191 -5.53 4.66 -9.61
C ALA A 191 -4.36 3.69 -9.35
N ALA A 192 -4.37 2.50 -9.97
CA ALA A 192 -3.35 1.49 -9.75
C ALA A 192 -2.15 1.63 -10.70
N LEU A 193 -2.37 2.12 -11.91
CA LEU A 193 -1.38 2.26 -12.98
C LEU A 193 -1.40 3.70 -13.57
N PRO A 194 -1.20 4.75 -12.74
CA PRO A 194 -1.39 6.13 -13.16
C PRO A 194 -0.55 6.51 -14.38
N ARG A 195 0.71 6.06 -14.47
CA ARG A 195 1.59 6.33 -15.62
C ARG A 195 1.09 5.70 -16.92
N LEU A 196 0.42 4.54 -16.85
CA LEU A 196 -0.20 3.92 -18.02
C LEU A 196 -1.42 4.74 -18.48
N ALA A 197 -2.24 5.20 -17.54
CA ALA A 197 -3.38 6.07 -17.85
C ALA A 197 -2.92 7.41 -18.45
N GLU A 198 -1.91 8.04 -17.90
CA GLU A 198 -1.27 9.26 -18.44
C GLU A 198 -0.75 9.04 -19.86
N GLN A 199 -0.13 7.89 -20.13
CA GLN A 199 0.36 7.54 -21.46
C GLN A 199 -0.80 7.38 -22.44
N PHE A 200 -1.91 6.75 -22.06
CA PHE A 200 -3.11 6.67 -22.88
C PHE A 200 -3.71 8.05 -23.14
N ASP A 201 -3.79 8.90 -22.12
CA ASP A 201 -4.28 10.28 -22.26
C ASP A 201 -3.42 11.08 -23.24
N ALA A 202 -2.09 10.95 -23.17
CA ALA A 202 -1.17 11.59 -24.09
C ALA A 202 -1.34 11.10 -25.54
N MET A 203 -1.55 9.79 -25.75
CA MET A 203 -1.82 9.24 -27.08
C MET A 203 -3.12 9.80 -27.66
N VAL A 204 -4.21 9.85 -26.85
CA VAL A 204 -5.49 10.43 -27.29
C VAL A 204 -5.33 11.91 -27.62
N ALA A 205 -4.66 12.68 -26.77
CA ALA A 205 -4.41 14.11 -27.00
C ALA A 205 -3.59 14.38 -28.30
N ALA A 206 -2.70 13.44 -28.67
CA ALA A 206 -1.95 13.48 -29.90
C ALA A 206 -2.75 12.97 -31.13
N GLY A 207 -4.03 12.62 -30.98
CA GLY A 207 -4.86 12.07 -32.06
C GLY A 207 -4.49 10.62 -32.44
N GLN A 208 -3.74 9.94 -31.59
CA GLN A 208 -3.35 8.55 -31.79
C GLN A 208 -4.33 7.60 -31.12
N THR A 209 -4.49 6.41 -31.68
CA THR A 209 -5.26 5.33 -31.04
C THR A 209 -4.38 4.68 -29.95
N PRO A 210 -4.83 4.66 -28.67
CA PRO A 210 -4.12 3.99 -27.60
C PRO A 210 -3.92 2.49 -27.87
N ARG A 211 -2.73 1.99 -27.53
CA ARG A 211 -2.32 0.59 -27.68
C ARG A 211 -1.59 0.14 -26.42
N LEU A 212 -1.97 -1.01 -25.87
CA LEU A 212 -1.53 -1.42 -24.53
C LEU A 212 -0.04 -1.76 -24.49
N THR A 213 0.41 -2.63 -25.40
CA THR A 213 1.82 -3.06 -25.45
C THR A 213 2.76 -1.88 -25.69
N SER A 214 2.43 -1.02 -26.64
CA SER A 214 3.19 0.20 -26.95
C SER A 214 3.22 1.18 -25.78
N ALA A 215 2.09 1.37 -25.08
CA ALA A 215 2.01 2.27 -23.93
C ALA A 215 2.86 1.74 -22.77
N VAL A 216 2.77 0.42 -22.45
CA VAL A 216 3.60 -0.22 -21.43
C VAL A 216 5.08 -0.09 -21.76
N LYS A 217 5.46 -0.33 -23.03
CA LYS A 217 6.85 -0.17 -23.48
C LYS A 217 7.36 1.26 -23.25
N THR A 218 6.56 2.27 -23.60
CA THR A 218 6.90 3.68 -23.38
C THR A 218 7.07 3.99 -21.89
N VAL A 219 6.13 3.55 -21.05
CA VAL A 219 6.22 3.76 -19.59
C VAL A 219 7.47 3.11 -19.00
N LEU A 220 7.81 1.89 -19.41
CA LEU A 220 9.01 1.19 -18.91
C LEU A 220 10.30 1.85 -19.40
N THR A 221 10.34 2.33 -20.65
CA THR A 221 11.50 3.04 -21.23
C THR A 221 11.73 4.37 -20.53
N ASN A 222 10.66 5.15 -20.29
CA ASN A 222 10.74 6.42 -19.57
C ASN A 222 11.19 6.20 -18.11
N ASN A 223 10.76 5.12 -17.48
CA ASN A 223 11.24 4.73 -16.16
C ASN A 223 12.73 4.39 -16.15
N GLN A 224 13.27 3.81 -17.22
CA GLN A 224 14.70 3.51 -17.35
C GLN A 224 15.52 4.77 -17.62
N SER A 225 15.04 5.67 -18.49
CA SER A 225 15.76 6.91 -18.84
C SER A 225 15.86 7.88 -17.66
N THR A 226 14.87 7.95 -16.79
CA THR A 226 14.94 8.72 -15.53
C THR A 226 16.02 8.16 -14.58
N TYR A 227 16.39 6.89 -14.74
CA TYR A 227 17.44 6.22 -13.96
C TYR A 227 18.85 6.37 -14.52
N VAL A 228 18.98 6.46 -15.86
CA VAL A 228 20.29 6.59 -16.53
C VAL A 228 20.85 8.00 -16.31
N ALA A 229 20.00 9.01 -16.18
CA ALA A 229 20.43 10.39 -15.93
C ALA A 229 21.08 10.60 -14.54
N ASP A 230 20.77 9.73 -13.55
CA ASP A 230 21.30 9.85 -12.19
C ASP A 230 22.55 8.98 -11.91
N THR A 231 22.91 8.08 -12.85
CA THR A 231 24.01 7.11 -12.65
C THR A 231 24.91 6.94 -13.87
N ASP A 232 25.26 8.03 -14.57
CA ASP A 232 26.16 8.00 -15.75
C ASP A 232 27.64 7.65 -15.44
N GLN A 233 27.89 6.84 -14.39
CA GLN A 233 29.19 6.19 -14.24
C GLN A 233 29.08 4.72 -14.67
N PRO A 234 29.81 4.32 -15.74
CA PRO A 234 29.91 2.91 -16.13
C PRO A 234 30.43 2.07 -14.95
N GLY A 235 29.59 1.15 -14.44
CA GLY A 235 29.95 0.28 -13.31
C GLY A 235 29.31 0.65 -11.97
N ALA A 236 28.49 1.70 -11.88
CA ALA A 236 27.71 1.97 -10.68
C ALA A 236 26.70 0.84 -10.40
N PRO A 237 26.56 0.35 -9.16
CA PRO A 237 25.61 -0.69 -8.83
C PRO A 237 24.20 -0.21 -9.11
N LYS A 238 23.39 -1.04 -9.76
CA LYS A 238 21.96 -0.72 -10.04
C LYS A 238 21.23 -0.62 -8.72
N LYS A 239 20.55 0.50 -8.47
CA LYS A 239 19.70 0.65 -7.28
C LYS A 239 18.68 -0.49 -7.20
N PRO A 240 18.48 -1.08 -6.02
CA PRO A 240 17.49 -2.15 -5.83
C PRO A 240 16.07 -1.64 -6.10
N VAL A 241 15.17 -2.55 -6.49
CA VAL A 241 13.76 -2.20 -6.67
C VAL A 241 13.08 -1.91 -5.33
N PHE A 242 13.48 -2.68 -4.30
CA PHE A 242 12.94 -2.59 -2.95
C PHE A 242 14.06 -2.38 -1.94
N SER A 243 13.71 -1.76 -0.83
CA SER A 243 14.55 -1.70 0.39
C SER A 243 13.68 -1.87 1.63
N THR A 244 14.33 -2.20 2.74
CA THR A 244 13.72 -2.33 4.07
C THR A 244 14.66 -1.77 5.14
N PHE A 245 14.29 -1.92 6.41
CA PHE A 245 15.09 -1.49 7.55
C PHE A 245 15.70 -2.68 8.31
N ALA A 246 16.88 -2.50 8.88
CA ALA A 246 17.58 -3.53 9.63
C ALA A 246 16.82 -4.02 10.86
N GLY A 247 16.12 -3.13 11.55
CA GLY A 247 15.27 -3.40 12.70
C GLY A 247 13.79 -3.56 12.33
N GLY A 248 13.47 -3.73 11.04
CA GLY A 248 12.10 -3.67 10.54
C GLY A 248 11.56 -2.24 10.53
N TYR A 249 10.31 -2.08 10.20
CA TYR A 249 9.65 -0.77 10.17
C TYR A 249 9.52 -0.10 11.55
N ALA A 250 9.86 -0.81 12.64
CA ALA A 250 10.00 -0.20 13.96
C ALA A 250 11.03 0.94 13.93
N ASP A 251 12.15 0.76 13.23
CA ASP A 251 13.14 1.83 13.04
C ASP A 251 12.50 3.13 12.52
N LEU A 252 11.52 3.05 11.61
CA LEU A 252 10.85 4.21 11.03
C LEU A 252 9.79 4.81 11.96
N TYR A 253 8.82 4.02 12.42
CA TYR A 253 7.68 4.59 13.15
C TYR A 253 8.08 5.06 14.56
N GLU A 254 9.06 4.43 15.21
CA GLU A 254 9.61 4.89 16.50
C GLU A 254 10.42 6.20 16.34
N THR A 255 11.27 6.27 15.31
CA THR A 255 12.00 7.50 14.99
C THR A 255 11.05 8.67 14.68
N LEU A 256 9.98 8.41 13.91
CA LEU A 256 8.98 9.44 13.62
C LEU A 256 8.26 9.91 14.89
N ALA A 257 7.87 8.98 15.75
CA ALA A 257 7.22 9.30 17.02
C ALA A 257 8.13 10.16 17.91
N GLU A 258 9.40 9.79 18.05
CA GLU A 258 10.38 10.54 18.83
C GLU A 258 10.65 11.93 18.25
N GLN A 259 10.97 12.01 16.96
CA GLN A 259 11.34 13.28 16.31
C GLN A 259 10.18 14.24 16.07
N SER A 260 8.93 13.78 16.11
CA SER A 260 7.76 14.64 16.00
C SER A 260 7.55 15.51 17.24
N GLY A 261 8.09 15.13 18.39
CA GLY A 261 7.81 15.80 19.67
C GLY A 261 6.34 15.75 20.09
N ALA A 262 5.54 14.88 19.49
CA ALA A 262 4.11 14.80 19.72
C ALA A 262 3.77 14.10 21.04
N GLU A 263 2.71 14.58 21.70
CA GLU A 263 2.04 13.85 22.76
C GLU A 263 1.19 12.75 22.14
N ILE A 264 1.55 11.48 22.33
CA ILE A 264 0.86 10.34 21.72
C ILE A 264 0.01 9.64 22.77
N TYR A 265 -1.30 9.57 22.51
CA TYR A 265 -2.29 8.90 23.34
C TYR A 265 -2.71 7.60 22.65
N ILE A 266 -2.32 6.45 23.19
CA ILE A 266 -2.79 5.13 22.78
C ILE A 266 -4.07 4.76 23.52
N ASP A 267 -4.80 3.74 23.08
CA ASP A 267 -6.14 3.37 23.61
C ASP A 267 -7.12 4.57 23.60
N ALA A 268 -6.89 5.53 22.71
CA ALA A 268 -7.58 6.80 22.60
C ALA A 268 -8.57 6.82 21.43
N PHE A 269 -9.67 6.07 21.57
CA PHE A 269 -10.70 6.00 20.54
C PHE A 269 -11.46 7.34 20.44
N ILE A 270 -11.38 7.97 19.25
CA ILE A 270 -12.13 9.20 18.95
C ILE A 270 -13.45 8.85 18.27
N SER A 271 -14.56 9.32 18.87
CA SER A 271 -15.90 9.11 18.37
C SER A 271 -16.46 10.26 17.56
N ASP A 272 -16.05 11.50 17.86
CA ASP A 272 -16.63 12.70 17.28
C ASP A 272 -15.59 13.79 17.06
N ILE A 273 -15.80 14.53 15.97
CA ILE A 273 -15.09 15.78 15.66
C ILE A 273 -16.13 16.85 15.31
N ASN A 274 -16.01 18.02 15.91
CA ASN A 274 -16.96 19.11 15.67
C ASN A 274 -16.23 20.45 15.59
N PRO A 275 -16.76 21.41 14.82
CA PRO A 275 -16.24 22.75 14.88
C PRO A 275 -16.50 23.34 16.28
N ALA A 276 -15.46 23.88 16.91
CA ALA A 276 -15.60 24.57 18.20
C ALA A 276 -16.15 25.99 18.01
N GLN A 277 -15.63 26.76 17.04
CA GLN A 277 -16.08 28.09 16.62
C GLN A 277 -15.67 28.34 15.16
N ASN A 278 -16.53 29.00 14.39
CA ASN A 278 -16.31 29.64 13.07
C ASN A 278 -15.36 28.95 12.06
N VAL A 279 -15.54 27.67 11.81
CA VAL A 279 -14.72 26.90 10.84
C VAL A 279 -15.01 27.29 9.37
N GLN A 280 -16.04 28.10 9.10
CA GLN A 280 -16.58 28.35 7.75
C GLN A 280 -15.75 29.24 6.82
N GLN A 281 -14.58 29.75 7.24
CA GLN A 281 -13.75 30.65 6.39
C GLN A 281 -12.25 30.34 6.43
N GLY A 282 -11.88 29.06 6.57
CA GLY A 282 -10.47 28.66 6.57
C GLY A 282 -9.71 28.99 7.88
N SER A 283 -10.43 29.45 8.89
CA SER A 283 -9.94 29.67 10.26
C SER A 283 -10.99 29.14 11.24
N GLY A 284 -10.59 28.42 12.26
CA GLY A 284 -11.49 27.91 13.30
C GLY A 284 -10.90 26.69 14.00
N GLN A 285 -11.37 26.48 15.23
CA GLN A 285 -10.93 25.40 16.08
C GLN A 285 -11.83 24.18 15.94
N TRP A 286 -11.27 23.01 16.21
CA TRP A 286 -11.96 21.73 16.23
C TRP A 286 -12.01 21.17 17.63
N THR A 287 -13.14 20.61 18.02
CA THR A 287 -13.29 19.82 19.25
C THR A 287 -13.19 18.34 18.87
N ILE A 288 -12.30 17.62 19.54
CA ILE A 288 -12.10 16.18 19.43
C ILE A 288 -12.68 15.52 20.67
N ARG A 289 -13.56 14.54 20.50
CA ARG A 289 -14.20 13.80 21.61
C ARG A 289 -14.00 12.31 21.48
N GLY A 290 -13.74 11.69 22.63
CA GLY A 290 -13.60 10.25 22.78
C GLY A 290 -13.83 9.86 24.24
N GLN A 291 -13.62 8.60 24.58
CA GLN A 291 -13.71 8.16 25.96
C GLN A 291 -12.62 8.83 26.81
N GLY A 292 -13.02 9.71 27.71
CA GLY A 292 -12.09 10.48 28.54
C GLY A 292 -11.35 11.64 27.81
N ILE A 293 -11.67 11.90 26.54
CA ILE A 293 -11.03 12.92 25.70
C ILE A 293 -12.06 13.99 25.34
N ASN A 294 -11.69 15.25 25.56
CA ASN A 294 -12.46 16.43 25.13
C ASN A 294 -11.49 17.61 24.91
N ASP A 295 -10.77 17.56 23.80
CA ASP A 295 -9.73 18.51 23.46
C ASP A 295 -10.19 19.49 22.37
N THR A 296 -9.65 20.70 22.41
CA THR A 296 -9.81 21.69 21.35
C THR A 296 -8.47 21.94 20.68
N VAL A 297 -8.46 21.92 19.35
CA VAL A 297 -7.26 22.07 18.53
C VAL A 297 -7.46 23.10 17.43
N ASP A 298 -6.40 23.79 17.02
CA ASP A 298 -6.43 24.84 16.00
C ASP A 298 -6.37 24.27 14.57
N ALA A 299 -5.83 23.07 14.41
CA ALA A 299 -5.88 22.29 13.17
C ALA A 299 -6.07 20.82 13.47
N LEU A 300 -6.68 20.09 12.52
CA LEU A 300 -7.02 18.68 12.66
C LEU A 300 -6.58 17.90 11.43
N ILE A 301 -5.91 16.76 11.65
CA ILE A 301 -5.53 15.81 10.58
C ILE A 301 -6.15 14.46 10.88
N LEU A 302 -6.96 13.94 9.93
CA LEU A 302 -7.52 12.60 10.01
C LEU A 302 -6.62 11.63 9.23
N ALA A 303 -5.79 10.87 9.94
CA ALA A 303 -4.85 9.90 9.39
C ALA A 303 -5.33 8.45 9.60
N VAL A 304 -6.62 8.22 9.37
CA VAL A 304 -7.33 6.96 9.64
C VAL A 304 -7.83 6.30 8.35
N PRO A 305 -8.19 5.00 8.37
CA PRO A 305 -8.80 4.32 7.23
C PRO A 305 -10.08 5.03 6.73
N ALA A 306 -10.37 4.91 5.41
CA ALA A 306 -11.52 5.57 4.79
C ALA A 306 -12.86 5.33 5.51
N PRO A 307 -13.22 4.11 5.97
CA PRO A 307 -14.45 3.89 6.74
C PRO A 307 -14.50 4.67 8.05
N THR A 308 -13.37 4.76 8.77
CA THR A 308 -13.26 5.53 10.02
C THR A 308 -13.35 7.02 9.76
N ALA A 309 -12.66 7.53 8.73
CA ALA A 309 -12.77 8.91 8.29
C ALA A 309 -14.22 9.26 7.92
N ALA A 310 -14.91 8.38 7.18
CA ALA A 310 -16.31 8.54 6.83
C ALA A 310 -17.23 8.63 8.06
N ALA A 311 -16.99 7.80 9.07
CA ALA A 311 -17.76 7.81 10.31
C ALA A 311 -17.59 9.12 11.08
N LEU A 312 -16.35 9.60 11.24
CA LEU A 312 -16.05 10.88 11.90
C LEU A 312 -16.64 12.07 11.12
N CYS A 313 -16.39 12.14 9.82
CA CYS A 313 -16.90 13.20 8.95
C CYS A 313 -18.42 13.28 8.95
N SER A 314 -19.13 12.13 8.98
CA SER A 314 -20.60 12.10 8.97
C SER A 314 -21.27 12.58 10.25
N ARG A 315 -20.53 12.63 11.36
CA ARG A 315 -21.04 13.09 12.67
C ARG A 315 -20.69 14.55 12.97
N SER A 316 -19.85 15.17 12.16
CA SER A 316 -19.21 16.46 12.44
C SER A 316 -20.15 17.67 12.42
N GLY A 317 -21.38 17.58 11.94
CA GLY A 317 -22.28 18.72 11.74
C GLY A 317 -21.82 19.72 10.66
N VAL A 318 -20.78 19.43 9.89
CA VAL A 318 -20.23 20.27 8.82
C VAL A 318 -20.62 19.69 7.46
N GLU A 319 -21.33 20.44 6.63
CA GLU A 319 -21.84 19.97 5.34
C GLU A 319 -20.73 19.47 4.41
N ALA A 320 -19.60 20.17 4.33
CA ALA A 320 -18.46 19.75 3.51
C ALA A 320 -17.88 18.38 3.94
N LEU A 321 -17.86 18.10 5.25
CA LEU A 321 -17.45 16.79 5.78
C LEU A 321 -18.51 15.71 5.53
N HIS A 322 -19.80 16.05 5.57
CA HIS A 322 -20.86 15.11 5.19
C HIS A 322 -20.77 14.70 3.71
N GLN A 323 -20.48 15.66 2.82
CA GLN A 323 -20.24 15.38 1.41
C GLN A 323 -19.02 14.47 1.22
N ALA A 324 -17.90 14.77 1.86
CA ALA A 324 -16.71 13.92 1.86
C ALA A 324 -17.03 12.51 2.38
N ALA A 325 -17.81 12.39 3.47
CA ALA A 325 -18.20 11.10 4.06
C ALA A 325 -18.98 10.22 3.09
N THR A 326 -19.81 10.81 2.23
CA THR A 326 -20.57 10.07 1.22
C THR A 326 -19.63 9.35 0.24
N HIS A 327 -18.58 10.02 -0.19
CA HIS A 327 -17.57 9.43 -1.08
C HIS A 327 -16.62 8.47 -0.35
N LEU A 328 -16.20 8.78 0.87
CA LEU A 328 -15.34 7.91 1.70
C LEU A 328 -15.97 6.54 1.95
N ARG A 329 -17.28 6.48 2.22
CA ARG A 329 -18.02 5.22 2.45
C ARG A 329 -18.01 4.28 1.26
N THR A 330 -17.82 4.80 0.05
CA THR A 330 -17.79 4.00 -1.18
C THR A 330 -16.42 3.44 -1.51
N ILE A 331 -15.38 3.70 -0.70
CA ILE A 331 -14.06 3.11 -0.85
C ILE A 331 -14.04 1.75 -0.15
N PRO A 332 -14.06 0.63 -0.89
CA PRO A 332 -14.04 -0.69 -0.26
C PRO A 332 -12.66 -0.96 0.35
N VAL A 333 -12.66 -1.84 1.33
CA VAL A 333 -11.44 -2.25 2.02
C VAL A 333 -11.31 -3.77 2.02
N ALA A 334 -10.13 -4.26 1.66
CA ALA A 334 -9.78 -5.68 1.69
C ALA A 334 -9.19 -6.06 3.05
N SER A 335 -9.55 -7.24 3.54
CA SER A 335 -8.89 -7.87 4.68
C SER A 335 -7.80 -8.81 4.20
N SER A 336 -6.75 -8.94 4.99
CA SER A 336 -5.62 -9.82 4.69
C SER A 336 -5.08 -10.39 5.99
N THR A 337 -4.56 -11.60 5.94
CA THR A 337 -3.87 -12.23 7.08
C THR A 337 -2.50 -12.69 6.65
N VAL A 338 -1.53 -12.55 7.53
CA VAL A 338 -0.15 -13.01 7.34
C VAL A 338 0.18 -13.98 8.46
N VAL A 339 0.59 -15.18 8.09
CA VAL A 339 1.12 -16.19 9.00
C VAL A 339 2.65 -16.16 8.85
N GLY A 340 3.36 -15.75 9.88
CA GLY A 340 4.81 -15.82 9.98
C GLY A 340 5.23 -17.12 10.66
N LEU A 341 6.11 -17.87 10.02
CA LEU A 341 6.62 -19.14 10.51
C LEU A 341 8.15 -19.09 10.55
N ARG A 342 8.72 -19.45 11.67
CA ARG A 342 10.14 -19.77 11.76
C ARG A 342 10.32 -21.29 11.77
N LEU A 343 11.15 -21.74 10.85
CA LEU A 343 11.43 -23.16 10.59
C LEU A 343 12.92 -23.44 10.83
N PRO A 344 13.32 -24.69 11.07
CA PRO A 344 14.74 -25.07 11.06
C PRO A 344 15.44 -24.65 9.76
N GLU A 345 16.73 -24.36 9.85
CA GLU A 345 17.54 -23.89 8.73
C GLU A 345 17.62 -24.90 7.58
N GLY A 346 17.57 -24.43 6.32
CA GLY A 346 17.84 -25.20 5.11
C GLY A 346 16.62 -25.81 4.45
N GLY A 347 15.40 -25.52 4.91
CA GLY A 347 14.15 -26.04 4.33
C GLY A 347 13.61 -25.23 3.16
N LEU A 348 13.89 -23.92 3.10
CA LEU A 348 13.32 -23.05 2.07
C LEU A 348 14.11 -23.11 0.75
N PRO A 349 13.43 -23.10 -0.41
CA PRO A 349 14.10 -23.01 -1.71
C PRO A 349 14.76 -21.64 -1.91
N ASP A 350 15.72 -21.56 -2.83
CA ASP A 350 16.51 -20.36 -3.12
C ASP A 350 15.74 -19.33 -3.98
N TYR A 351 14.60 -18.88 -3.47
CA TYR A 351 13.74 -17.84 -4.04
C TYR A 351 13.48 -16.77 -2.99
N SER A 352 13.21 -15.52 -3.44
CA SER A 352 12.80 -14.45 -2.55
C SER A 352 11.34 -14.56 -2.11
N GLY A 353 10.54 -15.32 -2.87
CA GLY A 353 9.13 -15.56 -2.61
C GLY A 353 8.40 -16.10 -3.83
N ILE A 354 7.14 -16.44 -3.62
CA ILE A 354 6.25 -17.03 -4.64
C ILE A 354 4.94 -16.28 -4.61
N LEU A 355 4.46 -15.84 -5.78
CA LEU A 355 3.08 -15.38 -5.97
C LEU A 355 2.25 -16.55 -6.50
N VAL A 356 1.04 -16.72 -6.01
CA VAL A 356 0.16 -17.82 -6.38
C VAL A 356 -0.88 -17.31 -7.37
N SER A 357 -0.88 -17.88 -8.58
CA SER A 357 -1.92 -17.64 -9.57
C SER A 357 -3.23 -18.28 -9.13
N ARG A 358 -4.33 -17.64 -9.44
CA ARG A 358 -5.66 -18.14 -9.11
C ARG A 358 -6.07 -19.22 -10.10
N ALA A 359 -6.59 -20.33 -9.59
CA ALA A 359 -7.25 -21.37 -10.38
C ALA A 359 -8.73 -21.47 -10.00
N ASP A 360 -9.53 -22.07 -10.86
CA ASP A 360 -10.96 -22.29 -10.65
C ASP A 360 -11.25 -23.21 -9.44
N ASN A 361 -10.29 -24.10 -9.11
CA ASN A 361 -10.37 -24.97 -7.94
C ASN A 361 -9.02 -24.99 -7.20
N PRO A 362 -8.73 -23.98 -6.37
CA PRO A 362 -7.43 -23.85 -5.75
C PRO A 362 -7.20 -24.93 -4.69
N THR A 363 -6.16 -25.74 -4.88
CA THR A 363 -5.61 -26.60 -3.82
C THR A 363 -4.76 -25.78 -2.83
N VAL A 364 -4.26 -24.60 -3.26
CA VAL A 364 -3.47 -23.65 -2.48
C VAL A 364 -4.31 -22.42 -2.21
N GLN A 365 -4.47 -22.07 -0.94
CA GLN A 365 -5.30 -20.94 -0.49
C GLN A 365 -4.48 -19.64 -0.30
N ALA A 366 -3.15 -19.79 -0.11
CA ALA A 366 -2.26 -18.66 0.00
C ALA A 366 -2.24 -17.84 -1.30
N LYS A 367 -2.17 -16.52 -1.18
CA LYS A 367 -1.94 -15.63 -2.34
C LYS A 367 -0.46 -15.41 -2.62
N ALA A 368 0.38 -15.55 -1.60
CA ALA A 368 1.82 -15.34 -1.72
C ALA A 368 2.60 -15.97 -0.55
N PHE A 369 3.83 -16.32 -0.82
CA PHE A 369 4.86 -16.69 0.15
C PHE A 369 6.02 -15.70 0.02
N THR A 370 6.47 -15.14 1.13
CA THR A 370 7.71 -14.36 1.18
C THR A 370 8.71 -15.11 2.01
N PHE A 371 9.80 -15.53 1.40
CA PHE A 371 10.91 -16.20 2.10
C PHE A 371 11.85 -15.12 2.65
N SER A 372 11.49 -14.56 3.80
CA SER A 372 12.16 -13.36 4.33
C SER A 372 13.66 -13.63 4.62
N SER A 373 14.04 -14.83 5.09
CA SER A 373 15.44 -15.22 5.26
C SER A 373 16.21 -15.33 3.93
N LYS A 374 15.55 -15.67 2.84
CA LYS A 374 16.15 -15.74 1.49
C LYS A 374 16.15 -14.37 0.80
N LYS A 375 15.12 -13.57 1.03
CA LYS A 375 14.96 -12.24 0.43
C LYS A 375 15.89 -11.20 1.03
N TRP A 376 16.09 -11.23 2.35
CA TRP A 376 16.84 -10.25 3.10
C TRP A 376 18.09 -10.85 3.76
N PRO A 377 19.30 -10.50 3.30
CA PRO A 377 20.55 -11.07 3.84
C PRO A 377 20.72 -10.88 5.35
N HIS A 378 20.28 -9.74 5.91
CA HIS A 378 20.34 -9.48 7.35
C HIS A 378 19.38 -10.36 8.17
N ILE A 379 18.31 -10.85 7.59
CA ILE A 379 17.42 -11.85 8.20
C ILE A 379 18.01 -13.24 8.00
N GLY A 380 18.50 -13.55 6.79
CA GLY A 380 19.09 -14.84 6.45
C GLY A 380 20.41 -15.14 7.18
N SER A 381 21.05 -14.15 7.81
CA SER A 381 22.20 -14.37 8.70
C SER A 381 21.82 -14.82 10.12
N ARG A 382 20.52 -14.85 10.44
CA ARG A 382 19.98 -15.32 11.73
C ARG A 382 19.72 -16.82 11.67
N PRO A 383 19.73 -17.53 12.82
CA PRO A 383 19.37 -18.96 12.85
C PRO A 383 17.94 -19.21 12.35
N GLY A 384 17.75 -20.32 11.63
CA GLY A 384 16.45 -20.76 11.10
C GLY A 384 15.99 -20.03 9.84
N ASP A 385 15.01 -20.60 9.18
CA ASP A 385 14.36 -20.05 7.99
C ASP A 385 13.08 -19.32 8.37
N LEU A 386 12.88 -18.11 7.84
CA LEU A 386 11.69 -17.29 8.07
C LEU A 386 10.85 -17.19 6.80
N VAL A 387 9.60 -17.61 6.88
CA VAL A 387 8.61 -17.48 5.81
C VAL A 387 7.36 -16.75 6.29
N ARG A 388 6.78 -15.93 5.41
CA ARG A 388 5.49 -15.27 5.61
C ARG A 388 4.53 -15.77 4.55
N VAL A 389 3.40 -16.35 4.98
CA VAL A 389 2.32 -16.83 4.12
C VAL A 389 1.17 -15.85 4.18
N SER A 390 0.70 -15.36 3.05
CA SER A 390 -0.31 -14.30 2.97
C SER A 390 -1.63 -14.79 2.40
N TYR A 391 -2.73 -14.44 3.06
CA TYR A 391 -4.11 -14.81 2.73
C TYR A 391 -4.99 -13.60 2.53
N GLY A 392 -6.17 -13.81 1.93
CA GLY A 392 -7.23 -12.83 1.80
C GLY A 392 -7.13 -11.98 0.52
N ARG A 393 -8.27 -11.91 -0.17
CA ARG A 393 -8.49 -11.07 -1.36
C ARG A 393 -9.91 -10.54 -1.34
N LEU A 394 -10.09 -9.30 -1.71
CA LEU A 394 -11.40 -8.74 -1.99
C LEU A 394 -11.83 -9.17 -3.40
N ASP A 395 -12.93 -9.91 -3.47
CA ASP A 395 -13.52 -10.39 -4.71
C ASP A 395 -15.04 -10.18 -4.66
N ASN A 396 -15.59 -9.42 -5.57
CA ASN A 396 -17.02 -9.17 -5.67
C ASN A 396 -17.75 -10.16 -6.60
N THR A 397 -17.03 -11.08 -7.23
CA THR A 397 -17.66 -12.06 -8.13
C THR A 397 -18.49 -13.08 -7.38
N ASN A 398 -18.20 -13.30 -6.08
CA ASN A 398 -18.96 -14.16 -5.20
C ASN A 398 -19.08 -13.57 -3.78
N PRO A 399 -20.22 -12.96 -3.42
CA PRO A 399 -20.45 -12.43 -2.06
C PRO A 399 -20.33 -13.48 -0.96
N LEU A 400 -20.60 -14.77 -1.27
CA LEU A 400 -20.44 -15.88 -0.31
C LEU A 400 -18.98 -16.23 -0.08
N ALA A 401 -18.08 -15.98 -1.04
CA ALA A 401 -16.64 -16.18 -0.88
C ALA A 401 -16.05 -15.32 0.24
N ALA A 402 -16.63 -14.15 0.50
CA ALA A 402 -16.22 -13.29 1.61
C ALA A 402 -16.53 -13.92 2.98
N LEU A 403 -17.49 -14.84 3.09
CA LEU A 403 -17.83 -15.54 4.31
C LEU A 403 -16.96 -16.78 4.55
N THR A 404 -16.41 -17.35 3.49
CA THR A 404 -15.54 -18.55 3.51
C THR A 404 -14.08 -18.19 3.30
N ASP A 405 -13.73 -16.90 3.31
CA ASP A 405 -12.35 -16.45 3.16
C ASP A 405 -11.49 -16.98 4.31
N ILE A 406 -10.51 -17.80 3.98
CA ILE A 406 -9.53 -18.36 4.93
C ILE A 406 -8.87 -17.28 5.79
N ALA A 407 -8.70 -16.06 5.30
CA ALA A 407 -8.17 -14.95 6.09
C ALA A 407 -8.98 -14.59 7.33
N ARG A 408 -10.23 -15.11 7.44
CA ARG A 408 -11.13 -14.93 8.59
C ARG A 408 -11.26 -16.17 9.47
N ALA A 409 -10.66 -17.29 9.07
CA ALA A 409 -10.67 -18.52 9.84
C ALA A 409 -9.99 -18.32 11.21
N ASP A 410 -10.21 -19.24 12.15
CA ASP A 410 -9.46 -19.24 13.41
C ASP A 410 -7.96 -19.43 13.18
N GLU A 411 -7.17 -19.24 14.21
CA GLU A 411 -5.71 -19.23 14.10
C GLU A 411 -5.16 -20.60 13.75
N ASP A 412 -5.69 -21.66 14.37
CA ASP A 412 -5.25 -23.04 14.11
C ASP A 412 -5.50 -23.42 12.65
N THR A 413 -6.69 -23.12 12.13
CA THR A 413 -7.04 -23.33 10.72
C THR A 413 -6.12 -22.57 9.77
N LEU A 414 -5.74 -21.34 10.10
CA LEU A 414 -4.81 -20.55 9.29
C LEU A 414 -3.40 -21.11 9.29
N VAL A 415 -2.92 -21.56 10.45
CA VAL A 415 -1.59 -22.17 10.58
C VAL A 415 -1.56 -23.49 9.82
N ASP A 416 -2.58 -24.34 9.98
CA ASP A 416 -2.69 -25.59 9.23
C ASP A 416 -2.70 -25.37 7.73
N ALA A 417 -3.48 -24.40 7.24
CA ALA A 417 -3.49 -24.03 5.84
C ALA A 417 -2.10 -23.55 5.35
N ALA A 418 -1.36 -22.79 6.18
CA ALA A 418 -0.02 -22.32 5.82
C ALA A 418 0.98 -23.46 5.68
N LEU A 419 0.90 -24.48 6.54
CA LEU A 419 1.75 -25.67 6.46
C LEU A 419 1.40 -26.54 5.27
N ASP A 420 0.11 -26.73 4.98
CA ASP A 420 -0.37 -27.49 3.82
C ASP A 420 0.01 -26.81 2.50
N ASP A 421 -0.18 -25.50 2.42
CA ASP A 421 0.18 -24.70 1.22
C ASP A 421 1.69 -24.68 0.98
N LEU A 422 2.53 -24.60 2.03
CA LEU A 422 3.98 -24.73 1.91
C LEU A 422 4.38 -26.10 1.38
N HIS A 423 3.74 -27.16 1.87
CA HIS A 423 3.99 -28.52 1.36
C HIS A 423 3.58 -28.66 -0.10
N ALA A 424 2.40 -28.17 -0.48
CA ALA A 424 1.88 -28.26 -1.83
C ALA A 424 2.72 -27.47 -2.85
N VAL A 425 3.24 -26.29 -2.48
CA VAL A 425 3.97 -25.40 -3.39
C VAL A 425 5.47 -25.67 -3.43
N CYS A 426 6.07 -25.99 -2.28
CA CYS A 426 7.52 -26.11 -2.12
C CYS A 426 7.98 -27.55 -1.85
N GLY A 427 7.06 -28.49 -1.62
CA GLY A 427 7.41 -29.83 -1.15
C GLY A 427 7.94 -29.88 0.28
N LEU A 428 7.85 -28.78 1.03
CA LEU A 428 8.38 -28.65 2.38
C LEU A 428 7.36 -29.16 3.41
N ASP A 429 7.63 -30.32 4.00
CA ASP A 429 6.84 -30.83 5.13
C ASP A 429 7.30 -30.13 6.43
N ALA A 430 6.79 -28.93 6.64
CA ALA A 430 7.11 -28.13 7.82
C ALA A 430 6.59 -28.76 9.13
N ARG A 431 5.54 -29.61 9.09
CA ARG A 431 5.07 -30.32 10.26
C ARG A 431 6.10 -31.33 10.76
N THR A 432 6.71 -32.09 9.84
CA THR A 432 7.77 -33.04 10.17
C THR A 432 9.10 -32.36 10.48
N ALA A 433 9.43 -31.28 9.77
CA ALA A 433 10.65 -30.49 10.02
C ALA A 433 10.61 -29.80 11.39
N GLY A 434 9.42 -29.47 11.86
CA GLY A 434 9.16 -28.69 13.08
C GLY A 434 8.97 -27.21 12.79
N VAL A 435 8.07 -26.58 13.53
CA VAL A 435 7.87 -25.13 13.51
C VAL A 435 8.35 -24.58 14.85
N GLU A 436 9.30 -23.67 14.82
CA GLU A 436 9.93 -23.12 16.03
C GLU A 436 9.15 -21.94 16.62
N GLU A 437 8.66 -21.04 15.74
CA GLU A 437 7.81 -19.91 16.14
C GLU A 437 6.72 -19.64 15.11
N ILE A 438 5.56 -19.18 15.60
CA ILE A 438 4.38 -18.84 14.80
C ILE A 438 3.89 -17.46 15.24
N PHE A 439 3.53 -16.62 14.29
CA PHE A 439 2.83 -15.38 14.54
C PHE A 439 1.77 -15.14 13.49
N VAL A 440 0.51 -14.91 13.89
CA VAL A 440 -0.60 -14.61 12.99
C VAL A 440 -0.99 -13.14 13.11
N GLN A 441 -0.86 -12.39 12.01
CA GLN A 441 -1.28 -11.00 11.93
C GLN A 441 -2.49 -10.84 11.03
N ARG A 442 -3.58 -10.35 11.60
CA ARG A 442 -4.81 -10.03 10.88
C ARG A 442 -4.90 -8.54 10.58
N TRP A 443 -5.26 -8.21 9.35
CA TRP A 443 -5.45 -6.85 8.87
C TRP A 443 -6.89 -6.70 8.39
N TYR A 444 -7.83 -6.48 9.32
CA TYR A 444 -9.23 -6.25 8.97
C TYR A 444 -9.40 -4.91 8.27
N GLY A 445 -9.93 -4.92 7.03
CA GLY A 445 -10.02 -3.71 6.22
C GLY A 445 -8.68 -3.00 6.02
N GLY A 446 -7.59 -3.77 6.00
CA GLY A 446 -6.22 -3.26 6.00
C GLY A 446 -5.82 -2.53 4.72
N LEU A 447 -6.36 -2.93 3.57
CA LEU A 447 -5.99 -2.36 2.27
C LEU A 447 -7.20 -1.74 1.58
N PRO A 448 -7.12 -0.48 1.13
CA PRO A 448 -8.16 0.13 0.31
C PRO A 448 -8.14 -0.48 -1.10
N CYS A 449 -9.33 -0.70 -1.67
CA CYS A 449 -9.48 -1.12 -3.05
C CYS A 449 -9.67 0.11 -3.95
N TYR A 450 -8.77 0.31 -4.87
CA TYR A 450 -8.79 1.43 -5.83
C TYR A 450 -9.65 1.09 -7.04
N GLN A 451 -10.98 1.16 -6.84
CA GLN A 451 -11.94 0.86 -7.87
C GLN A 451 -11.89 1.85 -9.04
N VAL A 452 -12.48 1.45 -10.16
CA VAL A 452 -12.77 2.34 -11.29
C VAL A 452 -13.40 3.64 -10.77
N GLY A 453 -12.90 4.80 -11.20
CA GLY A 453 -13.32 6.12 -10.74
C GLY A 453 -12.77 6.55 -9.39
N HIS A 454 -11.79 5.82 -8.82
CA HIS A 454 -11.18 6.18 -7.52
C HIS A 454 -10.53 7.57 -7.54
N ALA A 455 -9.79 7.91 -8.59
CA ALA A 455 -9.11 9.21 -8.72
C ALA A 455 -10.13 10.38 -8.72
N GLU A 456 -11.25 10.24 -9.42
CA GLU A 456 -12.35 11.23 -9.42
C GLU A 456 -12.97 11.38 -8.03
N ARG A 457 -13.17 10.26 -7.33
CA ARG A 457 -13.68 10.23 -5.96
C ARG A 457 -12.77 10.98 -5.00
N ILE A 458 -11.47 10.77 -5.06
CA ILE A 458 -10.48 11.49 -4.24
C ILE A 458 -10.50 13.00 -4.56
N ALA A 459 -10.50 13.37 -5.84
CA ALA A 459 -10.58 14.78 -6.26
C ALA A 459 -11.86 15.45 -5.73
N THR A 460 -12.99 14.75 -5.70
CA THR A 460 -14.26 15.25 -5.16
C THR A 460 -14.17 15.45 -3.64
N ILE A 461 -13.57 14.50 -2.91
CA ILE A 461 -13.33 14.64 -1.46
C ILE A 461 -12.45 15.87 -1.19
N ASP A 462 -11.32 15.99 -1.86
CA ASP A 462 -10.38 17.09 -1.66
C ASP A 462 -11.02 18.46 -1.99
N THR A 463 -11.81 18.53 -3.06
CA THR A 463 -12.56 19.74 -3.44
C THR A 463 -13.57 20.13 -2.35
N SER A 464 -14.29 19.16 -1.78
CA SER A 464 -15.26 19.40 -0.72
C SER A 464 -14.60 19.97 0.55
N LEU A 465 -13.37 19.55 0.85
CA LEU A 465 -12.64 19.95 2.04
C LEU A 465 -11.87 21.27 1.88
N GLN A 466 -11.57 21.69 0.67
CA GLN A 466 -10.76 22.86 0.37
C GLN A 466 -11.19 24.13 1.14
N PRO A 467 -12.49 24.44 1.33
CA PRO A 467 -12.91 25.63 2.06
C PRO A 467 -12.62 25.60 3.56
N LEU A 468 -12.36 24.44 4.14
CA LEU A 468 -12.24 24.28 5.60
C LEU A 468 -10.85 24.67 6.16
N GLY A 469 -9.81 24.71 5.36
CA GLY A 469 -8.48 25.30 5.64
C GLY A 469 -7.68 24.73 6.82
N THR A 470 -8.36 24.30 7.90
CA THR A 470 -7.74 23.81 9.14
C THR A 470 -8.00 22.32 9.39
N ILE A 471 -8.52 21.61 8.41
CA ILE A 471 -8.67 20.15 8.45
C ILE A 471 -8.12 19.52 7.19
N ALA A 472 -7.43 18.38 7.33
CA ALA A 472 -6.96 17.56 6.24
C ALA A 472 -7.20 16.08 6.51
N LEU A 473 -7.34 15.32 5.44
CA LEU A 473 -7.44 13.86 5.47
C LEU A 473 -6.24 13.26 4.75
N THR A 474 -5.67 12.19 5.29
CA THR A 474 -4.53 11.50 4.70
C THR A 474 -4.60 9.99 4.96
N GLY A 475 -3.89 9.21 4.17
CA GLY A 475 -3.76 7.77 4.36
C GLY A 475 -3.66 6.98 3.07
N ALA A 476 -3.40 5.69 3.22
CA ALA A 476 -3.20 4.76 2.11
C ALA A 476 -4.38 4.67 1.12
N TRP A 477 -5.54 5.19 1.47
CA TRP A 477 -6.73 5.19 0.62
C TRP A 477 -6.79 6.35 -0.40
N LYS A 478 -5.85 7.29 -0.37
CA LYS A 478 -5.84 8.45 -1.28
C LYS A 478 -5.03 8.19 -2.57
N HIS A 479 -3.73 8.29 -2.49
CA HIS A 479 -2.85 8.38 -3.68
C HIS A 479 -1.89 7.20 -3.84
N GLY A 480 -1.97 6.19 -3.00
CA GLY A 480 -1.15 4.98 -3.08
C GLY A 480 -1.06 4.23 -1.75
N VAL A 481 -1.03 2.90 -1.81
CA VAL A 481 -0.86 2.03 -0.64
C VAL A 481 0.61 1.91 -0.22
N GLY A 482 1.53 2.30 -1.08
CA GLY A 482 2.97 2.19 -0.82
C GLY A 482 3.47 3.26 0.16
N VAL A 483 4.46 2.91 0.97
CA VAL A 483 5.10 3.80 1.94
C VAL A 483 5.49 5.16 1.35
N PRO A 484 6.12 5.24 0.15
CA PRO A 484 6.46 6.53 -0.45
C PRO A 484 5.26 7.44 -0.72
N ALA A 485 4.18 6.89 -1.25
CA ALA A 485 2.98 7.67 -1.55
C ALA A 485 2.29 8.18 -0.29
N ILE A 486 2.31 7.39 0.79
CA ILE A 486 1.75 7.79 2.10
C ILE A 486 2.57 8.92 2.71
N ILE A 487 3.90 8.89 2.59
CA ILE A 487 4.79 9.96 3.07
C ILE A 487 4.43 11.28 2.38
N GLU A 488 4.37 11.29 1.06
CA GLU A 488 4.08 12.47 0.27
C GLU A 488 2.69 13.05 0.59
N ASP A 489 1.66 12.19 0.64
CA ASP A 489 0.29 12.59 0.96
C ASP A 489 0.16 13.15 2.39
N ALA A 490 0.83 12.54 3.38
CA ALA A 490 0.80 12.98 4.76
C ALA A 490 1.52 14.33 4.97
N GLN A 491 2.65 14.56 4.31
CA GLN A 491 3.32 15.85 4.29
C GLN A 491 2.44 16.93 3.67
N HIS A 492 1.76 16.60 2.56
CA HIS A 492 0.81 17.53 1.92
C HIS A 492 -0.35 17.87 2.85
N ALA A 493 -0.92 16.88 3.52
CA ALA A 493 -2.01 17.07 4.48
C ALA A 493 -1.60 17.99 5.66
N ALA A 494 -0.39 17.78 6.20
CA ALA A 494 0.15 18.64 7.26
C ALA A 494 0.30 20.10 6.80
N ARG A 495 0.91 20.31 5.63
CA ARG A 495 1.04 21.68 5.04
C ARG A 495 -0.30 22.34 4.82
N HIS A 496 -1.30 21.60 4.36
CA HIS A 496 -2.64 22.13 4.15
C HIS A 496 -3.29 22.54 5.47
N ALA A 497 -3.37 21.65 6.46
CA ALA A 497 -4.06 21.88 7.72
C ALA A 497 -3.40 22.99 8.56
N THR A 498 -2.07 23.16 8.48
CA THR A 498 -1.32 24.15 9.27
C THR A 498 -1.10 25.48 8.56
N ARG A 499 -1.49 25.61 7.29
CA ARG A 499 -1.23 26.79 6.46
C ARG A 499 -1.73 28.11 7.06
N ALA A 500 -2.86 28.09 7.75
CA ALA A 500 -3.40 29.26 8.40
C ALA A 500 -2.60 29.65 9.64
N LEU A 501 -2.01 28.67 10.34
CA LEU A 501 -1.24 28.86 11.57
C LEU A 501 0.19 29.36 11.31
N THR A 502 0.74 29.12 10.12
CA THR A 502 2.09 29.59 9.74
C THR A 502 2.11 31.10 9.35
N LYS A 503 0.95 31.73 9.19
CA LYS A 503 0.84 33.14 8.75
C LYS A 503 0.53 34.08 9.90
N SER A 504 0.26 33.56 11.08
CA SER A 504 0.01 34.32 12.32
C SER A 504 1.28 34.37 13.16
#